data_614bfad4cf291c18ed309f9118d783c8
#
_entry.id   614bfad4cf291c18ed309f9118d783c8
#
_cell.length_a   1.000
_cell.length_b   1.000
_cell.length_c   1.000
_cell.angle_alpha   90.00
_cell.angle_beta   90.00
_cell.angle_gamma   90.00
#
_symmetry.space_group_name_H-M   'P 1'
#
loop_
_entity.id
_entity.type
_entity.pdbx_description
1 polymer ?
#
loop_
_entity_poly.entity_id
_entity_poly.type
_entity_poly.pdbx_seq_one_letter_code
_entity_poly.pdbx_strand_id
1 'polypeptide(L)'
;METVPAGDSAVDGRSPLRRRLTSFAVDVTPLRESREFRLLFIGQGVSFAGSMITYVAVPFQVYELTRSSLVVGLVSLAELIPILLMSFVGGALADAVDRRRMVRITQVSACGVVAVLVVNAALPHPQLWVLFVAVVAAAGVDALERPSLDALVPRLVARDRLTAAAALESLRGNLGQVLGPPVAGILIATVGLPLTYGVDVATFLVATVALTLMRAVPPAPDAEGVNLRAALAGLRYAKSRPDLLGSYLVDINAMFFGMPMALFPQIASGLGGPAVLGLLYTAPSVGSLLATATSGWTRSVRHHGRAIAFAAASWGIAIVAFGFAPSLWVALLALAAAGAADMISGLFRSTLWNQTIPDAMRGRLAGIEMISYTSGPAMGNLEAGIVGSLAGVRASVVSGGILCVVGTAVLSALLPQLWKYRAAP
;
A
#
# COMPACT_ATOMS: atom_id res chain seq x y z
N MET A 1 -36.90 49.68 20.35
CA MET A 1 -37.84 48.62 19.92
C MET A 1 -37.53 48.35 18.45
N GLU A 2 -36.43 47.62 18.20
CA GLU A 2 -35.94 47.28 16.88
C GLU A 2 -36.28 45.83 16.58
N THR A 3 -37.00 45.62 15.55
CA THR A 3 -37.47 44.31 15.05
C THR A 3 -36.31 43.63 14.33
N VAL A 4 -35.85 42.47 14.85
CA VAL A 4 -34.92 41.53 14.20
C VAL A 4 -35.69 40.82 13.08
N PRO A 5 -35.21 40.78 11.82
CA PRO A 5 -35.82 39.99 10.79
C PRO A 5 -35.56 38.50 10.97
N ALA A 6 -36.60 37.68 10.96
CA ALA A 6 -36.54 36.23 10.96
C ALA A 6 -35.81 35.73 9.71
N GLY A 7 -34.68 35.07 9.93
CA GLY A 7 -33.91 34.39 8.86
C GLY A 7 -34.67 33.19 8.32
N ASP A 8 -34.90 33.24 7.03
CA ASP A 8 -35.53 32.22 6.20
C ASP A 8 -34.65 30.95 6.20
N SER A 9 -34.98 29.96 7.06
CA SER A 9 -34.39 28.62 7.00
C SER A 9 -35.06 27.85 5.86
N ALA A 10 -34.47 27.89 4.67
CA ALA A 10 -34.85 27.04 3.57
C ALA A 10 -34.75 25.56 4.02
N VAL A 11 -35.87 24.96 4.33
CA VAL A 11 -36.03 23.53 4.63
C VAL A 11 -35.70 22.76 3.36
N ASP A 12 -34.48 22.18 3.34
CA ASP A 12 -34.04 21.26 2.28
C ASP A 12 -34.97 20.03 2.24
N GLY A 13 -35.91 20.03 1.27
CA GLY A 13 -36.99 19.06 1.11
C GLY A 13 -36.59 17.66 0.70
N ARG A 14 -35.34 17.28 0.95
CA ARG A 14 -34.82 15.92 0.67
C ARG A 14 -35.25 14.95 1.77
N SER A 15 -35.82 13.79 1.35
CA SER A 15 -36.20 12.73 2.27
C SER A 15 -35.02 12.27 3.15
N PRO A 16 -35.26 11.87 4.43
CA PRO A 16 -34.19 11.43 5.34
C PRO A 16 -33.40 10.23 4.80
N LEU A 17 -33.99 9.38 3.98
CA LEU A 17 -33.32 8.29 3.25
C LEU A 17 -32.33 8.82 2.20
N ARG A 18 -32.69 9.86 1.48
CA ARG A 18 -31.83 10.49 0.48
C ARG A 18 -30.64 11.22 1.13
N ARG A 19 -30.83 11.85 2.30
CA ARG A 19 -29.76 12.43 3.12
C ARG A 19 -28.81 11.35 3.63
N ARG A 20 -29.29 10.18 4.06
CA ARG A 20 -28.44 9.05 4.47
C ARG A 20 -27.68 8.45 3.29
N LEU A 21 -28.29 8.30 2.13
CA LEU A 21 -27.61 7.77 0.93
C LEU A 21 -26.57 8.76 0.37
N THR A 22 -26.82 10.07 0.42
CA THR A 22 -25.83 11.08 0.00
C THR A 22 -24.69 11.24 1.00
N SER A 23 -24.85 10.88 2.28
CA SER A 23 -23.75 10.89 3.26
C SER A 23 -22.75 9.74 3.10
N PHE A 24 -23.10 8.69 2.34
CA PHE A 24 -22.19 7.60 1.96
C PHE A 24 -21.54 7.80 0.59
N ALA A 25 -22.00 8.75 -0.21
CA ALA A 25 -21.40 9.01 -1.52
C ALA A 25 -20.09 9.79 -1.36
N VAL A 26 -19.04 9.33 -2.03
CA VAL A 26 -17.77 10.07 -2.09
C VAL A 26 -18.02 11.41 -2.76
N ASP A 27 -17.58 12.50 -2.13
CA ASP A 27 -17.68 13.84 -2.69
C ASP A 27 -16.74 14.00 -3.89
N VAL A 28 -17.31 14.05 -5.09
CA VAL A 28 -16.59 14.21 -6.36
C VAL A 28 -16.39 15.68 -6.75
N THR A 29 -16.76 16.63 -5.90
CA THR A 29 -16.65 18.07 -6.15
C THR A 29 -15.23 18.49 -6.56
N PRO A 30 -14.14 18.00 -5.94
CA PRO A 30 -12.78 18.32 -6.36
C PRO A 30 -12.50 17.99 -7.84
N LEU A 31 -13.06 16.89 -8.35
CA LEU A 31 -12.91 16.51 -9.76
C LEU A 31 -13.67 17.42 -10.73
N ARG A 32 -14.73 18.08 -10.26
CA ARG A 32 -15.54 19.01 -11.07
C ARG A 32 -14.95 20.42 -11.04
N GLU A 33 -14.49 20.88 -9.90
CA GLU A 33 -13.99 22.24 -9.69
C GLU A 33 -12.55 22.42 -10.18
N SER A 34 -11.67 21.40 -10.01
CA SER A 34 -10.27 21.48 -10.41
C SER A 34 -9.98 20.60 -11.63
N ARG A 35 -9.71 21.25 -12.79
CA ARG A 35 -9.26 20.56 -14.00
C ARG A 35 -7.92 19.85 -13.77
N GLU A 36 -7.01 20.49 -13.05
CA GLU A 36 -5.67 19.97 -12.80
C GLU A 36 -5.74 18.73 -11.89
N PHE A 37 -6.54 18.77 -10.82
CA PHE A 37 -6.76 17.61 -9.96
C PHE A 37 -7.42 16.45 -10.72
N ARG A 38 -8.39 16.74 -11.59
CA ARG A 38 -9.04 15.71 -12.41
C ARG A 38 -8.05 15.03 -13.37
N LEU A 39 -7.17 15.77 -14.02
CA LEU A 39 -6.13 15.23 -14.90
C LEU A 39 -5.16 14.34 -14.10
N LEU A 40 -4.70 14.82 -12.94
CA LEU A 40 -3.84 14.06 -12.04
C LEU A 40 -4.54 12.76 -11.58
N PHE A 41 -5.77 12.88 -11.08
CA PHE A 41 -6.54 11.75 -10.54
C PHE A 41 -6.77 10.64 -11.59
N ILE A 42 -7.19 11.01 -12.80
CA ILE A 42 -7.41 10.05 -13.89
C ILE A 42 -6.08 9.44 -14.34
N GLY A 43 -5.07 10.27 -14.61
CA GLY A 43 -3.76 9.80 -15.06
C GLY A 43 -3.14 8.84 -14.06
N GLN A 44 -3.05 9.25 -12.80
CA GLN A 44 -2.50 8.41 -11.74
C GLN A 44 -3.37 7.17 -11.43
N GLY A 45 -4.69 7.27 -11.59
CA GLY A 45 -5.59 6.12 -11.42
C GLY A 45 -5.35 5.04 -12.45
N VAL A 46 -5.23 5.42 -13.71
CA VAL A 46 -4.95 4.51 -14.82
C VAL A 46 -3.54 3.91 -14.66
N SER A 47 -2.52 4.74 -14.39
CA SER A 47 -1.14 4.29 -14.17
C SER A 47 -1.03 3.33 -12.98
N PHE A 48 -1.65 3.64 -11.84
CA PHE A 48 -1.62 2.77 -10.68
C PHE A 48 -2.27 1.40 -10.95
N ALA A 49 -3.39 1.37 -11.68
CA ALA A 49 -4.03 0.11 -12.09
C ALA A 49 -3.10 -0.72 -12.99
N GLY A 50 -2.38 -0.08 -13.91
CA GLY A 50 -1.35 -0.72 -14.73
C GLY A 50 -0.19 -1.26 -13.90
N SER A 51 0.34 -0.46 -12.97
CA SER A 51 1.41 -0.90 -12.07
C SER A 51 1.01 -2.10 -11.22
N MET A 52 -0.28 -2.24 -10.83
CA MET A 52 -0.78 -3.43 -10.16
C MET A 52 -0.77 -4.66 -11.07
N ILE A 53 -0.86 -4.47 -12.39
CA ILE A 53 -0.69 -5.56 -13.37
C ILE A 53 0.77 -6.04 -13.36
N THR A 54 1.72 -5.14 -13.48
CA THR A 54 3.16 -5.44 -13.42
C THR A 54 3.57 -6.04 -12.07
N TYR A 55 2.97 -5.58 -10.96
CA TYR A 55 3.18 -6.10 -9.60
C TYR A 55 2.87 -7.60 -9.48
N VAL A 56 1.89 -8.11 -10.22
CA VAL A 56 1.56 -9.55 -10.29
C VAL A 56 2.41 -10.27 -11.35
N ALA A 57 2.66 -9.62 -12.49
CA ALA A 57 3.32 -10.24 -13.64
C ALA A 57 4.80 -10.55 -13.37
N VAL A 58 5.51 -9.66 -12.64
CA VAL A 58 6.94 -9.87 -12.35
C VAL A 58 7.19 -11.08 -11.46
N PRO A 59 6.57 -11.25 -10.28
CA PRO A 59 6.72 -12.46 -9.46
C PRO A 59 6.31 -13.73 -10.20
N PHE A 60 5.27 -13.66 -11.04
CA PHE A 60 4.86 -14.76 -11.88
C PHE A 60 5.96 -15.15 -12.88
N GLN A 61 6.51 -14.19 -13.62
CA GLN A 61 7.57 -14.44 -14.60
C GLN A 61 8.85 -14.95 -13.93
N VAL A 62 9.23 -14.41 -12.78
CA VAL A 62 10.39 -14.89 -12.01
C VAL A 62 10.21 -16.35 -11.62
N TYR A 63 9.02 -16.71 -11.12
CA TYR A 63 8.71 -18.10 -10.78
C TYR A 63 8.68 -19.02 -12.00
N GLU A 64 8.12 -18.59 -13.12
CA GLU A 64 8.11 -19.38 -14.37
C GLU A 64 9.53 -19.69 -14.87
N LEU A 65 10.45 -18.71 -14.78
CA LEU A 65 11.84 -18.87 -15.20
C LEU A 65 12.68 -19.73 -14.25
N THR A 66 12.41 -19.66 -12.94
CA THR A 66 13.31 -20.24 -11.93
C THR A 66 12.72 -21.42 -11.18
N ARG A 67 11.39 -21.55 -11.17
CA ARG A 67 10.64 -22.50 -10.35
C ARG A 67 11.00 -22.41 -8.86
N SER A 68 11.41 -21.24 -8.40
CA SER A 68 11.93 -21.00 -7.05
C SER A 68 11.24 -19.82 -6.38
N SER A 69 10.50 -20.09 -5.31
CA SER A 69 9.91 -19.05 -4.45
C SER A 69 10.97 -18.24 -3.70
N LEU A 70 12.17 -18.81 -3.47
CA LEU A 70 13.30 -18.07 -2.93
C LEU A 70 13.71 -16.92 -3.85
N VAL A 71 13.80 -17.17 -5.16
CA VAL A 71 14.16 -16.12 -6.14
C VAL A 71 13.07 -15.05 -6.21
N VAL A 72 11.79 -15.44 -6.09
CA VAL A 72 10.68 -14.47 -5.97
C VAL A 72 10.85 -13.61 -4.71
N GLY A 73 11.19 -14.20 -3.57
CA GLY A 73 11.46 -13.45 -2.32
C GLY A 73 12.67 -12.50 -2.43
N LEU A 74 13.72 -12.89 -3.18
CA LEU A 74 14.88 -12.04 -3.46
C LEU A 74 14.51 -10.81 -4.30
N VAL A 75 13.50 -10.87 -5.16
CA VAL A 75 12.99 -9.69 -5.89
C VAL A 75 12.46 -8.66 -4.89
N SER A 76 11.65 -9.06 -3.91
CA SER A 76 11.13 -8.15 -2.89
C SER A 76 12.26 -7.51 -2.05
N LEU A 77 13.32 -8.27 -1.76
CA LEU A 77 14.50 -7.73 -1.08
C LEU A 77 15.26 -6.72 -1.97
N ALA A 78 15.36 -6.99 -3.28
CA ALA A 78 16.02 -6.10 -4.22
C ALA A 78 15.30 -4.74 -4.35
N GLU A 79 13.96 -4.73 -4.27
CA GLU A 79 13.14 -3.50 -4.23
C GLU A 79 13.41 -2.64 -3.00
N LEU A 80 13.70 -3.25 -1.85
CA LEU A 80 13.88 -2.54 -0.60
C LEU A 80 15.05 -1.55 -0.64
N ILE A 81 16.16 -1.93 -1.29
CA ILE A 81 17.37 -1.11 -1.33
C ILE A 81 17.12 0.27 -1.97
N PRO A 82 16.58 0.36 -3.21
CA PRO A 82 16.32 1.66 -3.83
C PRO A 82 15.21 2.43 -3.09
N ILE A 83 14.19 1.77 -2.54
CA ILE A 83 13.16 2.46 -1.75
C ILE A 83 13.80 3.20 -0.58
N LEU A 84 14.65 2.53 0.20
CA LEU A 84 15.30 3.14 1.35
C LEU A 84 16.24 4.28 0.94
N LEU A 85 17.04 4.09 -0.11
CA LEU A 85 17.99 5.11 -0.58
C LEU A 85 17.27 6.32 -1.18
N MET A 86 16.32 6.08 -2.05
CA MET A 86 15.64 7.14 -2.81
C MET A 86 14.60 7.91 -1.97
N SER A 87 14.08 7.33 -0.90
CA SER A 87 13.21 8.06 0.04
C SER A 87 13.89 9.27 0.66
N PHE A 88 15.20 9.18 0.92
CA PHE A 88 15.97 10.33 1.43
C PHE A 88 16.26 11.37 0.33
N VAL A 89 16.53 10.91 -0.89
CA VAL A 89 16.84 11.78 -2.04
C VAL A 89 15.58 12.42 -2.59
N GLY A 90 14.48 11.66 -2.65
CA GLY A 90 13.21 12.09 -3.23
C GLY A 90 12.60 13.30 -2.54
N GLY A 91 12.68 13.37 -1.20
CA GLY A 91 12.21 14.52 -0.44
C GLY A 91 12.98 15.80 -0.82
N ALA A 92 14.30 15.75 -0.82
CA ALA A 92 15.13 16.90 -1.19
C ALA A 92 14.93 17.33 -2.65
N LEU A 93 14.72 16.37 -3.55
CA LEU A 93 14.52 16.65 -4.97
C LEU A 93 13.11 17.20 -5.26
N ALA A 94 12.08 16.72 -4.56
CA ALA A 94 10.71 17.23 -4.66
C ALA A 94 10.58 18.71 -4.23
N ASP A 95 11.50 19.17 -3.37
CA ASP A 95 11.55 20.56 -2.91
C ASP A 95 12.29 21.47 -3.89
N ALA A 96 13.25 20.92 -4.65
CA ALA A 96 14.10 21.69 -5.57
C ALA A 96 13.53 21.81 -7.00
N VAL A 97 12.61 20.93 -7.40
CA VAL A 97 12.11 20.81 -8.78
C VAL A 97 10.61 21.09 -8.85
N ASP A 98 10.13 21.59 -9.99
CA ASP A 98 8.68 21.64 -10.27
C ASP A 98 8.07 20.25 -10.11
N ARG A 99 7.10 20.13 -9.20
CA ARG A 99 6.51 18.85 -8.79
C ARG A 99 5.85 18.11 -9.94
N ARG A 100 5.14 18.82 -10.82
CA ARG A 100 4.58 18.24 -12.04
C ARG A 100 5.67 17.70 -12.95
N ARG A 101 6.77 18.45 -13.11
CA ARG A 101 7.92 18.03 -13.94
C ARG A 101 8.55 16.77 -13.36
N MET A 102 8.67 16.69 -12.04
CA MET A 102 9.20 15.50 -11.35
C MET A 102 8.31 14.28 -11.61
N VAL A 103 7.00 14.37 -11.34
CA VAL A 103 6.06 13.26 -11.59
C VAL A 103 6.04 12.86 -13.07
N ARG A 104 6.16 13.81 -14.00
CA ARG A 104 6.23 13.48 -15.42
C ARG A 104 7.52 12.74 -15.79
N ILE A 105 8.66 13.11 -15.23
CA ILE A 105 9.94 12.43 -15.46
C ILE A 105 9.87 11.02 -14.92
N THR A 106 9.35 10.82 -13.70
CA THR A 106 9.22 9.50 -13.09
C THR A 106 8.27 8.61 -13.88
N GLN A 107 7.14 9.13 -14.36
CA GLN A 107 6.19 8.39 -15.21
C GLN A 107 6.82 7.95 -16.55
N VAL A 108 7.60 8.83 -17.20
CA VAL A 108 8.33 8.48 -18.43
C VAL A 108 9.41 7.43 -18.14
N SER A 109 10.12 7.56 -17.03
CA SER A 109 11.12 6.57 -16.60
C SER A 109 10.49 5.20 -16.30
N ALA A 110 9.36 5.17 -15.57
CA ALA A 110 8.60 3.95 -15.31
C ALA A 110 8.10 3.30 -16.61
N CYS A 111 7.57 4.09 -17.52
CA CYS A 111 7.19 3.63 -18.87
C CYS A 111 8.38 2.94 -19.58
N GLY A 112 9.58 3.56 -19.55
CA GLY A 112 10.81 2.99 -20.12
C GLY A 112 11.20 1.67 -19.46
N VAL A 113 11.12 1.59 -18.12
CA VAL A 113 11.42 0.36 -17.37
C VAL A 113 10.47 -0.77 -17.76
N VAL A 114 9.15 -0.50 -17.82
CA VAL A 114 8.17 -1.51 -18.19
C VAL A 114 8.29 -1.89 -19.67
N ALA A 115 8.67 -0.95 -20.56
CA ALA A 115 8.98 -1.26 -21.96
C ALA A 115 10.15 -2.24 -22.10
N VAL A 116 11.17 -2.15 -21.23
CA VAL A 116 12.25 -3.16 -21.16
C VAL A 116 11.70 -4.53 -20.75
N LEU A 117 10.72 -4.59 -19.82
CA LEU A 117 10.05 -5.86 -19.45
C LEU A 117 9.27 -6.45 -20.63
N VAL A 118 8.57 -5.61 -21.43
CA VAL A 118 7.90 -6.06 -22.66
C VAL A 118 8.89 -6.74 -23.60
N VAL A 119 10.00 -6.08 -23.87
CA VAL A 119 11.05 -6.63 -24.76
C VAL A 119 11.63 -7.92 -24.20
N ASN A 120 11.98 -7.93 -22.92
CA ASN A 120 12.51 -9.12 -22.26
C ASN A 120 11.54 -10.30 -22.29
N ALA A 121 10.26 -10.05 -22.02
CA ALA A 121 9.24 -11.11 -22.03
C ALA A 121 8.94 -11.64 -23.44
N ALA A 122 9.22 -10.85 -24.48
CA ALA A 122 9.05 -11.25 -25.89
C ALA A 122 10.25 -12.03 -26.44
N LEU A 123 11.38 -12.11 -25.72
CA LEU A 123 12.55 -12.88 -26.16
C LEU A 123 12.26 -14.39 -26.11
N PRO A 124 12.86 -15.20 -27.01
CA PRO A 124 12.78 -16.66 -26.94
C PRO A 124 13.30 -17.23 -25.60
N HIS A 125 14.27 -16.54 -25.00
CA HIS A 125 14.87 -16.86 -23.70
C HIS A 125 14.90 -15.60 -22.82
N PRO A 126 13.82 -15.28 -22.09
CA PRO A 126 13.78 -14.11 -21.21
C PRO A 126 14.88 -14.18 -20.15
N GLN A 127 15.52 -13.04 -19.87
CA GLN A 127 16.65 -12.95 -18.97
C GLN A 127 16.23 -12.57 -17.57
N LEU A 128 16.55 -13.39 -16.58
CA LEU A 128 16.20 -13.17 -15.17
C LEU A 128 16.81 -11.86 -14.60
N TRP A 129 18.07 -11.56 -14.92
CA TRP A 129 18.72 -10.37 -14.42
C TRP A 129 18.04 -9.07 -14.85
N VAL A 130 17.40 -9.06 -16.03
CA VAL A 130 16.63 -7.91 -16.52
C VAL A 130 15.44 -7.63 -15.59
N LEU A 131 14.78 -8.67 -15.08
CA LEU A 131 13.67 -8.51 -14.12
C LEU A 131 14.16 -7.85 -12.83
N PHE A 132 15.31 -8.28 -12.29
CA PHE A 132 15.90 -7.66 -11.10
C PHE A 132 16.28 -6.20 -11.32
N VAL A 133 16.93 -5.88 -12.43
CA VAL A 133 17.29 -4.50 -12.77
C VAL A 133 16.05 -3.63 -12.94
N ALA A 134 15.04 -4.13 -13.65
CA ALA A 134 13.79 -3.42 -13.88
C ALA A 134 13.05 -3.12 -12.56
N VAL A 135 12.97 -4.11 -11.66
CA VAL A 135 12.31 -3.96 -10.37
C VAL A 135 13.03 -2.95 -9.47
N VAL A 136 14.37 -3.03 -9.41
CA VAL A 136 15.20 -2.05 -8.68
C VAL A 136 15.02 -0.63 -9.24
N ALA A 137 15.00 -0.49 -10.56
CA ALA A 137 14.77 0.79 -11.22
C ALA A 137 13.35 1.33 -10.97
N ALA A 138 12.32 0.47 -11.10
CA ALA A 138 10.93 0.83 -10.84
C ALA A 138 10.71 1.29 -9.40
N ALA A 139 11.24 0.54 -8.43
CA ALA A 139 11.15 0.87 -7.00
C ALA A 139 11.85 2.21 -6.68
N GLY A 140 12.99 2.49 -7.31
CA GLY A 140 13.67 3.78 -7.19
C GLY A 140 12.88 4.95 -7.77
N VAL A 141 12.26 4.74 -8.93
CA VAL A 141 11.38 5.73 -9.58
C VAL A 141 10.14 6.02 -8.74
N ASP A 142 9.46 5.00 -8.21
CA ASP A 142 8.28 5.14 -7.35
C ASP A 142 8.64 5.92 -6.05
N ALA A 143 9.75 5.58 -5.43
CA ALA A 143 10.22 6.26 -4.22
C ALA A 143 10.53 7.76 -4.45
N LEU A 144 10.98 8.14 -5.66
CA LEU A 144 11.18 9.55 -6.05
C LEU A 144 9.86 10.26 -6.36
N GLU A 145 8.86 9.54 -6.88
CA GLU A 145 7.57 10.11 -7.29
C GLU A 145 6.68 10.49 -6.10
N ARG A 146 6.58 9.61 -5.10
CA ARG A 146 5.65 9.73 -3.97
C ARG A 146 5.67 11.07 -3.27
N PRO A 147 6.82 11.63 -2.83
CA PRO A 147 6.84 12.93 -2.15
C PRO A 147 6.29 14.07 -3.02
N SER A 148 6.53 14.00 -4.33
CA SER A 148 6.03 15.00 -5.28
C SER A 148 4.51 14.90 -5.46
N LEU A 149 3.94 13.70 -5.50
CA LEU A 149 2.49 13.47 -5.57
C LEU A 149 1.78 13.95 -4.30
N ASP A 150 2.28 13.57 -3.13
CA ASP A 150 1.69 13.95 -1.84
C ASP A 150 1.67 15.47 -1.65
N ALA A 151 2.71 16.15 -2.13
CA ALA A 151 2.81 17.59 -2.06
C ALA A 151 2.04 18.32 -3.18
N LEU A 152 1.64 17.62 -4.25
CA LEU A 152 0.93 18.21 -5.39
C LEU A 152 -0.57 18.37 -5.11
N VAL A 153 -1.22 17.35 -4.55
CA VAL A 153 -2.66 17.32 -4.30
C VAL A 153 -3.15 18.55 -3.50
N PRO A 154 -2.55 18.95 -2.36
CA PRO A 154 -3.02 20.11 -1.60
C PRO A 154 -2.92 21.45 -2.33
N ARG A 155 -2.18 21.49 -3.44
CA ARG A 155 -2.03 22.71 -4.27
C ARG A 155 -2.99 22.77 -5.45
N LEU A 156 -3.66 21.66 -5.76
CA LEU A 156 -4.60 21.53 -6.86
C LEU A 156 -6.05 21.69 -6.44
N VAL A 157 -6.33 21.62 -5.13
CA VAL A 157 -7.69 21.71 -4.58
C VAL A 157 -7.77 22.80 -3.51
N ALA A 158 -8.95 23.38 -3.31
CA ALA A 158 -9.19 24.33 -2.25
C ALA A 158 -9.09 23.67 -0.85
N ARG A 159 -8.70 24.43 0.18
CA ARG A 159 -8.44 23.89 1.53
C ARG A 159 -9.66 23.16 2.14
N ASP A 160 -10.87 23.66 1.89
CA ASP A 160 -12.14 23.06 2.32
C ASP A 160 -12.47 21.76 1.59
N ARG A 161 -11.79 21.46 0.47
CA ARG A 161 -11.96 20.24 -0.36
C ARG A 161 -10.88 19.18 -0.12
N LEU A 162 -9.89 19.42 0.72
CA LEU A 162 -8.78 18.48 0.95
C LEU A 162 -9.23 17.12 1.47
N THR A 163 -10.23 17.09 2.37
CA THR A 163 -10.79 15.81 2.87
C THR A 163 -11.46 15.01 1.76
N ALA A 164 -12.20 15.66 0.87
CA ALA A 164 -12.83 15.01 -0.28
C ALA A 164 -11.77 14.50 -1.28
N ALA A 165 -10.72 15.28 -1.54
CA ALA A 165 -9.60 14.86 -2.39
C ALA A 165 -8.87 13.64 -1.80
N ALA A 166 -8.59 13.62 -0.49
CA ALA A 166 -7.98 12.48 0.19
C ALA A 166 -8.86 11.22 0.13
N ALA A 167 -10.18 11.36 0.26
CA ALA A 167 -11.13 10.25 0.11
C ALA A 167 -11.12 9.67 -1.32
N LEU A 168 -11.03 10.54 -2.34
CA LEU A 168 -10.90 10.14 -3.74
C LEU A 168 -9.57 9.40 -4.00
N GLU A 169 -8.46 9.91 -3.48
CA GLU A 169 -7.14 9.25 -3.59
C GLU A 169 -7.16 7.85 -2.94
N SER A 170 -7.77 7.72 -1.76
CA SER A 170 -7.94 6.43 -1.09
C SER A 170 -8.82 5.48 -1.92
N LEU A 171 -9.91 5.98 -2.49
CA LEU A 171 -10.78 5.19 -3.38
C LEU A 171 -10.01 4.70 -4.61
N ARG A 172 -9.23 5.58 -5.24
CA ARG A 172 -8.37 5.24 -6.38
C ARG A 172 -7.39 4.11 -6.04
N GLY A 173 -6.69 4.24 -4.92
CA GLY A 173 -5.75 3.22 -4.43
C GLY A 173 -6.43 1.87 -4.18
N ASN A 174 -7.55 1.88 -3.47
CA ASN A 174 -8.31 0.67 -3.18
C ASN A 174 -8.85 -0.01 -4.46
N LEU A 175 -9.38 0.77 -5.41
CA LEU A 175 -9.84 0.23 -6.68
C LEU A 175 -8.71 -0.41 -7.49
N GLY A 176 -7.54 0.23 -7.54
CA GLY A 176 -6.37 -0.34 -8.22
C GLY A 176 -5.91 -1.65 -7.60
N GLN A 177 -5.84 -1.73 -6.26
CA GLN A 177 -5.44 -2.94 -5.54
C GLN A 177 -6.47 -4.09 -5.66
N VAL A 178 -7.77 -3.78 -5.78
CA VAL A 178 -8.82 -4.80 -5.93
C VAL A 178 -8.96 -5.26 -7.37
N LEU A 179 -8.88 -4.35 -8.34
CA LEU A 179 -9.14 -4.67 -9.75
C LEU A 179 -7.88 -5.04 -10.54
N GLY A 180 -6.72 -4.45 -10.20
CA GLY A 180 -5.48 -4.66 -10.93
C GLY A 180 -5.02 -6.11 -10.97
N PRO A 181 -4.85 -6.80 -9.81
CA PRO A 181 -4.35 -8.16 -9.80
C PRO A 181 -5.23 -9.20 -10.53
N PRO A 182 -6.58 -9.19 -10.44
CA PRO A 182 -7.40 -10.09 -11.25
C PRO A 182 -7.25 -9.83 -12.74
N VAL A 183 -7.20 -8.54 -13.14
CA VAL A 183 -6.96 -8.17 -14.54
C VAL A 183 -5.60 -8.69 -15.00
N ALA A 184 -4.56 -8.56 -14.17
CA ALA A 184 -3.24 -9.11 -14.46
C ALA A 184 -3.30 -10.63 -14.69
N GLY A 185 -3.94 -11.36 -13.78
CA GLY A 185 -4.07 -12.81 -13.88
C GLY A 185 -4.78 -13.24 -15.17
N ILE A 186 -5.87 -12.54 -15.55
CA ILE A 186 -6.60 -12.80 -16.79
C ILE A 186 -5.74 -12.47 -18.01
N LEU A 187 -5.06 -11.32 -18.04
CA LEU A 187 -4.18 -10.93 -19.14
C LEU A 187 -3.04 -11.94 -19.33
N ILE A 188 -2.37 -12.32 -18.26
CA ILE A 188 -1.28 -13.30 -18.32
C ILE A 188 -1.80 -14.64 -18.88
N ALA A 189 -2.99 -15.08 -18.46
CA ALA A 189 -3.58 -16.33 -18.90
C ALA A 189 -4.05 -16.32 -20.37
N THR A 190 -4.47 -15.16 -20.89
CA THR A 190 -5.13 -15.06 -22.21
C THR A 190 -4.23 -14.51 -23.30
N VAL A 191 -3.42 -13.49 -23.00
CA VAL A 191 -2.59 -12.78 -24.00
C VAL A 191 -1.08 -12.91 -23.75
N GLY A 192 -0.69 -13.50 -22.60
CA GLY A 192 0.70 -13.72 -22.21
C GLY A 192 1.40 -12.47 -21.66
N LEU A 193 2.61 -12.68 -21.14
CA LEU A 193 3.40 -11.64 -20.44
C LEU A 193 3.74 -10.41 -21.29
N PRO A 194 4.17 -10.54 -22.57
CA PRO A 194 4.56 -9.36 -23.34
C PRO A 194 3.43 -8.34 -23.50
N LEU A 195 2.22 -8.81 -23.83
CA LEU A 195 1.05 -7.94 -23.99
C LEU A 195 0.54 -7.44 -22.63
N THR A 196 0.67 -8.23 -21.57
CA THR A 196 0.34 -7.82 -20.20
C THR A 196 1.18 -6.62 -19.77
N TYR A 197 2.50 -6.67 -19.94
CA TYR A 197 3.37 -5.50 -19.72
C TYR A 197 3.08 -4.34 -20.68
N GLY A 198 2.71 -4.66 -21.94
CA GLY A 198 2.31 -3.66 -22.93
C GLY A 198 1.09 -2.84 -22.52
N VAL A 199 0.14 -3.45 -21.81
CA VAL A 199 -1.01 -2.72 -21.21
C VAL A 199 -0.51 -1.71 -20.19
N ASP A 200 0.43 -2.08 -19.33
CA ASP A 200 0.99 -1.15 -18.32
C ASP A 200 1.77 0.01 -18.98
N VAL A 201 2.56 -0.27 -20.01
CA VAL A 201 3.18 0.80 -20.84
C VAL A 201 2.13 1.78 -21.35
N ALA A 202 0.99 1.28 -21.87
CA ALA A 202 -0.09 2.15 -22.33
C ALA A 202 -0.69 2.99 -21.20
N THR A 203 -0.82 2.45 -20.00
CA THR A 203 -1.31 3.19 -18.82
C THR A 203 -0.35 4.32 -18.42
N PHE A 204 0.98 4.09 -18.44
CA PHE A 204 1.98 5.12 -18.19
C PHE A 204 1.96 6.22 -19.26
N LEU A 205 1.73 5.87 -20.52
CA LEU A 205 1.57 6.87 -21.59
C LEU A 205 0.35 7.76 -21.35
N VAL A 206 -0.80 7.17 -20.96
CA VAL A 206 -2.00 7.94 -20.61
C VAL A 206 -1.72 8.91 -19.46
N ALA A 207 -1.07 8.45 -18.40
CA ALA A 207 -0.69 9.30 -17.27
C ALA A 207 0.28 10.42 -17.68
N THR A 208 1.27 10.10 -18.50
CA THR A 208 2.23 11.09 -19.05
C THR A 208 1.52 12.16 -19.88
N VAL A 209 0.57 11.78 -20.74
CA VAL A 209 -0.26 12.73 -21.49
C VAL A 209 -1.09 13.60 -20.56
N ALA A 210 -1.77 13.02 -19.58
CA ALA A 210 -2.54 13.78 -18.60
C ALA A 210 -1.69 14.83 -17.86
N LEU A 211 -0.48 14.43 -17.40
CA LEU A 211 0.47 15.34 -16.75
C LEU A 211 1.02 16.43 -17.69
N THR A 212 1.20 16.15 -18.97
CA THR A 212 1.63 17.18 -19.94
C THR A 212 0.54 18.24 -20.20
N LEU A 213 -0.72 17.85 -20.08
CA LEU A 213 -1.87 18.77 -20.21
C LEU A 213 -2.12 19.62 -18.96
N MET A 214 -1.48 19.31 -17.83
CA MET A 214 -1.58 20.11 -16.60
C MET A 214 -0.74 21.38 -16.70
N ARG A 215 -1.09 22.41 -15.91
CA ARG A 215 -0.26 23.60 -15.72
C ARG A 215 0.91 23.33 -14.78
N ALA A 216 1.98 24.08 -14.91
CA ALA A 216 3.14 23.99 -14.01
C ALA A 216 2.74 24.33 -12.56
N VAL A 217 3.32 23.59 -11.60
CA VAL A 217 3.11 23.82 -10.16
C VAL A 217 4.50 24.06 -9.52
N PRO A 218 4.90 25.33 -9.39
CA PRO A 218 6.24 25.67 -8.87
C PRO A 218 6.48 25.09 -7.47
N PRO A 219 7.74 24.87 -7.05
CA PRO A 219 8.07 24.42 -5.70
C PRO A 219 7.60 25.42 -4.63
N ALA A 220 7.44 24.94 -3.40
CA ALA A 220 7.13 25.82 -2.25
C ALA A 220 8.40 26.55 -1.81
N PRO A 221 8.31 27.83 -1.39
CA PRO A 221 9.50 28.62 -1.02
C PRO A 221 10.27 28.12 0.22
N ASP A 222 9.63 27.35 1.12
CA ASP A 222 10.13 27.03 2.47
C ASP A 222 10.09 25.53 2.79
N ALA A 223 10.47 24.65 1.85
CA ALA A 223 10.48 23.21 2.14
C ALA A 223 11.78 22.81 2.86
N GLU A 224 11.66 22.34 4.11
CA GLU A 224 12.79 21.76 4.86
C GLU A 224 13.06 20.33 4.35
N GLY A 225 14.26 20.11 3.80
CA GLY A 225 14.69 18.79 3.31
C GLY A 225 14.81 17.74 4.42
N VAL A 226 14.55 16.49 4.07
CA VAL A 226 14.70 15.34 4.98
C VAL A 226 16.15 15.24 5.45
N ASN A 227 16.38 15.29 6.78
CA ASN A 227 17.72 15.23 7.36
C ASN A 227 17.90 13.90 8.12
N LEU A 228 18.98 13.18 7.85
CA LEU A 228 19.33 11.92 8.54
C LEU A 228 19.38 12.08 10.06
N ARG A 229 19.83 13.26 10.58
CA ARG A 229 19.76 13.57 12.00
C ARG A 229 18.32 13.60 12.53
N ALA A 230 17.38 14.05 11.72
CA ALA A 230 15.96 14.06 12.07
C ALA A 230 15.40 12.62 12.16
N ALA A 231 15.76 11.73 11.26
CA ALA A 231 15.38 10.31 11.33
C ALA A 231 15.96 9.63 12.57
N LEU A 232 17.23 9.86 12.90
CA LEU A 232 17.85 9.34 14.13
C LEU A 232 17.19 9.89 15.40
N ALA A 233 16.78 11.16 15.41
CA ALA A 233 16.02 11.75 16.51
C ALA A 233 14.65 11.09 16.67
N GLY A 234 13.96 10.81 15.56
CA GLY A 234 12.71 10.03 15.54
C GLY A 234 12.88 8.63 16.13
N LEU A 235 13.93 7.89 15.73
CA LEU A 235 14.22 6.57 16.28
C LEU A 235 14.52 6.60 17.78
N ARG A 236 15.25 7.61 18.25
CA ARG A 236 15.50 7.79 19.68
C ARG A 236 14.21 8.08 20.44
N TYR A 237 13.32 8.89 19.87
CA TYR A 237 12.01 9.18 20.44
C TYR A 237 11.14 7.92 20.49
N ALA A 238 11.04 7.14 19.40
CA ALA A 238 10.29 5.89 19.38
C ALA A 238 10.79 4.89 20.43
N LYS A 239 12.12 4.78 20.61
CA LYS A 239 12.72 3.95 21.67
C LYS A 239 12.40 4.42 23.09
N SER A 240 12.19 5.72 23.29
CA SER A 240 11.82 6.27 24.62
C SER A 240 10.34 6.06 24.96
N ARG A 241 9.52 5.62 23.98
CA ARG A 241 8.07 5.41 24.11
C ARG A 241 7.73 3.94 23.87
N PRO A 242 7.66 3.10 24.92
CA PRO A 242 7.40 1.67 24.79
C PRO A 242 6.06 1.32 24.15
N ASP A 243 5.05 2.19 24.23
CA ASP A 243 3.76 2.08 23.56
C ASP A 243 3.90 2.21 22.04
N LEU A 244 4.66 3.21 21.55
CA LEU A 244 4.99 3.38 20.15
C LEU A 244 5.89 2.26 19.63
N LEU A 245 6.97 1.97 20.34
CA LEU A 245 7.90 0.90 19.99
C LEU A 245 7.18 -0.44 19.86
N GLY A 246 6.26 -0.74 20.81
CA GLY A 246 5.46 -1.95 20.77
C GLY A 246 4.58 -2.03 19.53
N SER A 247 3.96 -0.92 19.12
CA SER A 247 3.11 -0.91 17.92
C SER A 247 3.91 -1.19 16.62
N TYR A 248 5.13 -0.63 16.50
CA TYR A 248 6.02 -0.91 15.39
C TYR A 248 6.53 -2.36 15.40
N LEU A 249 6.95 -2.88 16.57
CA LEU A 249 7.47 -4.24 16.68
C LEU A 249 6.40 -5.30 16.39
N VAL A 250 5.15 -5.08 16.83
CA VAL A 250 4.03 -5.99 16.52
C VAL A 250 3.75 -5.98 15.01
N ASP A 251 3.80 -4.82 14.37
CA ASP A 251 3.61 -4.71 12.92
C ASP A 251 4.74 -5.40 12.14
N ILE A 252 5.99 -5.10 12.47
CA ILE A 252 7.15 -5.74 11.84
C ILE A 252 7.09 -7.26 12.03
N ASN A 253 6.75 -7.75 13.23
CA ASN A 253 6.58 -9.17 13.49
C ASN A 253 5.51 -9.80 12.60
N ALA A 254 4.34 -9.14 12.48
CA ALA A 254 3.25 -9.65 11.66
C ALA A 254 3.62 -9.67 10.17
N MET A 255 4.25 -8.60 9.67
CA MET A 255 4.66 -8.50 8.28
C MET A 255 5.87 -9.39 7.94
N PHE A 256 6.80 -9.59 8.89
CA PHE A 256 7.96 -10.45 8.66
C PHE A 256 7.58 -11.93 8.62
N PHE A 257 6.81 -12.43 9.57
CA PHE A 257 6.45 -13.84 9.64
C PHE A 257 5.16 -14.19 8.88
N GLY A 258 4.24 -13.26 8.76
CA GLY A 258 2.93 -13.52 8.16
C GLY A 258 2.78 -13.10 6.69
N MET A 259 3.87 -12.92 5.92
CA MET A 259 3.82 -12.40 4.55
C MET A 259 4.16 -13.48 3.49
N PRO A 260 3.19 -14.28 3.03
CA PRO A 260 3.46 -15.41 2.13
C PRO A 260 3.45 -15.05 0.64
N MET A 261 3.50 -13.77 0.23
CA MET A 261 3.27 -13.37 -1.17
C MET A 261 4.29 -13.93 -2.15
N ALA A 262 5.56 -14.15 -1.71
CA ALA A 262 6.57 -14.81 -2.54
C ALA A 262 6.22 -16.25 -2.92
N LEU A 263 5.30 -16.88 -2.18
CA LEU A 263 4.82 -18.24 -2.43
C LEU A 263 3.59 -18.27 -3.36
N PHE A 264 2.92 -17.14 -3.60
CA PHE A 264 1.68 -17.11 -4.38
C PHE A 264 1.85 -17.64 -5.80
N PRO A 265 2.92 -17.34 -6.57
CA PRO A 265 3.09 -17.94 -7.89
C PRO A 265 3.17 -19.48 -7.83
N GLN A 266 3.87 -20.04 -6.86
CA GLN A 266 3.96 -21.49 -6.67
C GLN A 266 2.61 -22.09 -6.26
N ILE A 267 1.88 -21.47 -5.35
CA ILE A 267 0.54 -21.91 -4.93
C ILE A 267 -0.43 -21.86 -6.11
N ALA A 268 -0.41 -20.75 -6.86
CA ALA A 268 -1.29 -20.56 -8.01
C ALA A 268 -1.03 -21.60 -9.13
N SER A 269 0.24 -21.96 -9.38
CA SER A 269 0.59 -22.98 -10.38
C SER A 269 -0.03 -24.34 -10.08
N GLY A 270 -0.24 -24.66 -8.79
CA GLY A 270 -0.93 -25.87 -8.35
C GLY A 270 -2.46 -25.81 -8.33
N LEU A 271 -3.04 -24.60 -8.38
CA LEU A 271 -4.49 -24.38 -8.20
C LEU A 271 -5.22 -23.84 -9.44
N GLY A 272 -4.53 -23.61 -10.56
CA GLY A 272 -5.19 -23.14 -11.79
C GLY A 272 -4.46 -21.98 -12.50
N GLY A 273 -3.22 -21.69 -12.11
CA GLY A 273 -2.32 -20.80 -12.84
C GLY A 273 -2.55 -19.30 -12.62
N PRO A 274 -2.27 -18.45 -13.65
CA PRO A 274 -2.18 -16.99 -13.48
C PRO A 274 -3.47 -16.34 -13.01
N ALA A 275 -4.64 -16.83 -13.44
CA ALA A 275 -5.92 -16.27 -13.00
C ALA A 275 -6.11 -16.43 -11.48
N VAL A 276 -5.72 -17.58 -10.92
CA VAL A 276 -5.73 -17.83 -9.47
C VAL A 276 -4.73 -16.92 -8.77
N LEU A 277 -3.55 -16.68 -9.36
CA LEU A 277 -2.56 -15.76 -8.81
C LEU A 277 -3.16 -14.36 -8.60
N GLY A 278 -3.85 -13.81 -9.60
CA GLY A 278 -4.55 -12.53 -9.49
C GLY A 278 -5.55 -12.51 -8.32
N LEU A 279 -6.31 -13.59 -8.12
CA LEU A 279 -7.26 -13.71 -7.01
C LEU A 279 -6.55 -13.76 -5.64
N LEU A 280 -5.42 -14.48 -5.52
CA LEU A 280 -4.65 -14.55 -4.29
C LEU A 280 -4.12 -13.16 -3.87
N TYR A 281 -3.62 -12.36 -4.82
CA TYR A 281 -3.18 -10.99 -4.54
C TYR A 281 -4.34 -10.05 -4.20
N THR A 282 -5.54 -10.29 -4.74
CA THR A 282 -6.72 -9.46 -4.51
C THR A 282 -7.39 -9.72 -3.17
N ALA A 283 -7.40 -10.97 -2.71
CA ALA A 283 -8.17 -11.38 -1.54
C ALA A 283 -7.89 -10.55 -0.28
N PRO A 284 -6.63 -10.22 0.10
CA PRO A 284 -6.36 -9.35 1.24
C PRO A 284 -6.96 -7.93 1.05
N SER A 285 -6.88 -7.37 -0.15
CA SER A 285 -7.42 -6.02 -0.44
C SER A 285 -8.95 -5.97 -0.33
N VAL A 286 -9.64 -7.03 -0.75
CA VAL A 286 -11.10 -7.16 -0.55
C VAL A 286 -11.44 -7.20 0.93
N GLY A 287 -10.71 -7.99 1.72
CA GLY A 287 -10.89 -8.04 3.17
C GLY A 287 -10.66 -6.70 3.86
N SER A 288 -9.58 -6.01 3.48
CA SER A 288 -9.27 -4.66 3.95
C SER A 288 -10.36 -3.65 3.62
N LEU A 289 -10.90 -3.68 2.40
CA LEU A 289 -12.01 -2.81 1.97
C LEU A 289 -13.28 -3.07 2.79
N LEU A 290 -13.64 -4.33 3.01
CA LEU A 290 -14.80 -4.72 3.83
C LEU A 290 -14.63 -4.27 5.28
N ALA A 291 -13.43 -4.46 5.87
CA ALA A 291 -13.11 -3.99 7.21
C ALA A 291 -13.21 -2.47 7.32
N THR A 292 -12.74 -1.73 6.30
CA THR A 292 -12.85 -0.28 6.24
C THR A 292 -14.31 0.16 6.20
N ALA A 293 -15.11 -0.45 5.31
CA ALA A 293 -16.54 -0.12 5.17
C ALA A 293 -17.35 -0.39 6.46
N THR A 294 -16.92 -1.36 7.25
CA THR A 294 -17.57 -1.75 8.52
C THR A 294 -16.89 -1.19 9.76
N SER A 295 -15.89 -0.30 9.62
CA SER A 295 -15.01 0.17 10.72
C SER A 295 -15.68 1.07 11.76
N GLY A 296 -16.95 1.45 11.60
CA GLY A 296 -17.66 2.38 12.49
C GLY A 296 -17.63 2.00 13.99
N TRP A 297 -17.55 0.70 14.30
CA TRP A 297 -17.44 0.18 15.68
C TRP A 297 -16.12 0.51 16.37
N THR A 298 -15.05 0.79 15.61
CA THR A 298 -13.71 1.07 16.16
C THR A 298 -13.69 2.29 17.07
N ARG A 299 -14.63 3.23 16.86
CA ARG A 299 -14.81 4.43 17.70
C ARG A 299 -15.17 4.10 19.14
N SER A 300 -15.81 2.96 19.39
CA SER A 300 -16.20 2.53 20.74
C SER A 300 -15.08 1.82 21.51
N VAL A 301 -14.01 1.41 20.83
CA VAL A 301 -12.89 0.66 21.41
C VAL A 301 -11.90 1.62 22.04
N ARG A 302 -11.72 1.56 23.36
CA ARG A 302 -10.77 2.40 24.09
C ARG A 302 -9.38 1.79 24.27
N HIS A 303 -9.27 0.46 24.24
CA HIS A 303 -8.02 -0.27 24.48
C HIS A 303 -7.30 -0.55 23.15
N HIS A 304 -6.71 0.50 22.55
CA HIS A 304 -6.10 0.39 21.22
C HIS A 304 -4.93 -0.60 21.19
N GLY A 305 -4.11 -0.67 22.24
CA GLY A 305 -2.99 -1.61 22.27
C GLY A 305 -3.44 -3.07 22.23
N ARG A 306 -4.52 -3.43 22.94
CA ARG A 306 -5.12 -4.77 22.85
C ARG A 306 -5.71 -5.03 21.47
N ALA A 307 -6.37 -4.04 20.88
CA ALA A 307 -6.96 -4.15 19.55
C ALA A 307 -5.88 -4.42 18.49
N ILE A 308 -4.73 -3.73 18.56
CA ILE A 308 -3.56 -3.96 17.70
C ILE A 308 -3.06 -5.42 17.85
N ALA A 309 -2.85 -5.88 19.09
CA ALA A 309 -2.34 -7.21 19.36
C ALA A 309 -3.32 -8.31 18.88
N PHE A 310 -4.60 -8.18 19.15
CA PHE A 310 -5.60 -9.12 18.67
C PHE A 310 -5.73 -9.13 17.15
N ALA A 311 -5.68 -7.97 16.51
CA ALA A 311 -5.72 -7.89 15.05
C ALA A 311 -4.48 -8.54 14.42
N ALA A 312 -3.27 -8.29 14.94
CA ALA A 312 -2.05 -8.93 14.47
C ALA A 312 -2.05 -10.46 14.70
N ALA A 313 -2.57 -10.92 15.84
CA ALA A 313 -2.75 -12.35 16.08
C ALA A 313 -3.80 -12.97 15.13
N SER A 314 -4.89 -12.25 14.84
CA SER A 314 -5.91 -12.69 13.87
C SER A 314 -5.35 -12.80 12.46
N TRP A 315 -4.46 -11.88 12.05
CA TRP A 315 -3.70 -11.99 10.81
C TRP A 315 -2.91 -13.32 10.78
N GLY A 316 -2.10 -13.60 11.81
CA GLY A 316 -1.32 -14.84 11.89
C GLY A 316 -2.20 -16.10 11.85
N ILE A 317 -3.33 -16.12 12.58
CA ILE A 317 -4.30 -17.23 12.56
C ILE A 317 -4.89 -17.42 11.15
N ALA A 318 -5.23 -16.34 10.47
CA ALA A 318 -5.76 -16.39 9.10
C ALA A 318 -4.71 -16.93 8.11
N ILE A 319 -3.42 -16.58 8.29
CA ILE A 319 -2.31 -17.15 7.50
C ILE A 319 -2.16 -18.64 7.78
N VAL A 320 -2.26 -19.10 9.03
CA VAL A 320 -2.27 -20.54 9.35
C VAL A 320 -3.45 -21.24 8.65
N ALA A 321 -4.64 -20.65 8.71
CA ALA A 321 -5.82 -21.19 8.03
C ALA A 321 -5.61 -21.26 6.49
N PHE A 322 -4.97 -20.24 5.91
CA PHE A 322 -4.57 -20.25 4.50
C PHE A 322 -3.63 -21.43 4.18
N GLY A 323 -2.63 -21.72 5.04
CA GLY A 323 -1.71 -22.83 4.86
C GLY A 323 -2.37 -24.22 4.90
N PHE A 324 -3.52 -24.35 5.56
CA PHE A 324 -4.33 -25.57 5.62
C PHE A 324 -5.53 -25.56 4.67
N ALA A 325 -5.69 -24.54 3.83
CA ALA A 325 -6.87 -24.40 2.98
C ALA A 325 -7.03 -25.60 2.02
N PRO A 326 -8.17 -26.34 2.06
CA PRO A 326 -8.39 -27.49 1.20
C PRO A 326 -8.87 -27.10 -0.21
N SER A 327 -9.26 -25.86 -0.41
CA SER A 327 -9.79 -25.36 -1.68
C SER A 327 -9.44 -23.88 -1.87
N LEU A 328 -9.49 -23.43 -3.14
CA LEU A 328 -9.25 -22.03 -3.49
C LEU A 328 -10.15 -21.07 -2.69
N TRP A 329 -11.43 -21.37 -2.55
CA TRP A 329 -12.38 -20.49 -1.85
C TRP A 329 -12.02 -20.29 -0.38
N VAL A 330 -11.60 -21.36 0.31
CA VAL A 330 -11.14 -21.27 1.70
C VAL A 330 -9.84 -20.48 1.78
N ALA A 331 -8.93 -20.67 0.83
CA ALA A 331 -7.71 -19.88 0.73
C ALA A 331 -7.99 -18.38 0.56
N LEU A 332 -8.90 -18.02 -0.35
CA LEU A 332 -9.30 -16.63 -0.59
C LEU A 332 -9.99 -16.02 0.63
N LEU A 333 -10.88 -16.76 1.30
CA LEU A 333 -11.53 -16.30 2.54
C LEU A 333 -10.54 -16.09 3.67
N ALA A 334 -9.56 -16.99 3.83
CA ALA A 334 -8.51 -16.84 4.83
C ALA A 334 -7.64 -15.61 4.56
N LEU A 335 -7.23 -15.39 3.30
CA LEU A 335 -6.47 -14.20 2.90
C LEU A 335 -7.29 -12.91 3.05
N ALA A 336 -8.60 -12.94 2.75
CA ALA A 336 -9.48 -11.79 2.97
C ALA A 336 -9.61 -11.50 4.48
N ALA A 337 -9.74 -12.52 5.32
CA ALA A 337 -9.75 -12.35 6.78
C ALA A 337 -8.42 -11.77 7.30
N ALA A 338 -7.29 -12.22 6.72
CA ALA A 338 -5.99 -11.64 7.01
C ALA A 338 -5.97 -10.13 6.64
N GLY A 339 -6.35 -9.75 5.44
CA GLY A 339 -6.36 -8.34 5.02
C GLY A 339 -7.31 -7.48 5.87
N ALA A 340 -8.45 -8.03 6.29
CA ALA A 340 -9.36 -7.36 7.24
C ALA A 340 -8.68 -7.12 8.60
N ALA A 341 -7.95 -8.10 9.11
CA ALA A 341 -7.22 -8.01 10.38
C ALA A 341 -6.10 -6.96 10.31
N ASP A 342 -5.33 -6.93 9.22
CA ASP A 342 -4.29 -5.92 9.01
C ASP A 342 -4.87 -4.51 8.95
N MET A 343 -5.95 -4.30 8.21
CA MET A 343 -6.63 -3.01 8.14
C MET A 343 -7.11 -2.53 9.52
N ILE A 344 -7.69 -3.42 10.33
CA ILE A 344 -8.09 -3.11 11.71
C ILE A 344 -6.87 -2.74 12.56
N SER A 345 -5.78 -3.50 12.46
CA SER A 345 -4.51 -3.19 13.14
C SER A 345 -4.00 -1.81 12.74
N GLY A 346 -3.97 -1.50 11.44
CA GLY A 346 -3.54 -0.22 10.88
C GLY A 346 -4.36 0.97 11.38
N LEU A 347 -5.69 0.84 11.49
CA LEU A 347 -6.57 1.88 12.04
C LEU A 347 -6.22 2.22 13.49
N PHE A 348 -6.02 1.22 14.34
CA PHE A 348 -5.66 1.45 15.75
C PHE A 348 -4.23 1.95 15.91
N ARG A 349 -3.27 1.49 15.07
CA ARG A 349 -1.89 1.99 15.05
C ARG A 349 -1.84 3.47 14.65
N SER A 350 -2.50 3.83 13.55
CA SER A 350 -2.52 5.22 13.09
C SER A 350 -3.17 6.16 14.11
N THR A 351 -4.22 5.70 14.81
CA THR A 351 -4.84 6.48 15.88
C THR A 351 -3.89 6.64 17.08
N LEU A 352 -3.21 5.58 17.52
CA LEU A 352 -2.21 5.62 18.56
C LEU A 352 -1.09 6.62 18.21
N TRP A 353 -0.58 6.57 16.98
CA TRP A 353 0.48 7.47 16.50
C TRP A 353 0.02 8.94 16.51
N ASN A 354 -1.17 9.21 15.96
CA ASN A 354 -1.73 10.56 15.92
C ASN A 354 -1.96 11.17 17.32
N GLN A 355 -2.26 10.33 18.33
CA GLN A 355 -2.47 10.77 19.71
C GLN A 355 -1.18 10.92 20.53
N THR A 356 -0.15 10.17 20.18
CA THR A 356 1.09 10.09 20.97
C THR A 356 2.27 10.86 20.39
N ILE A 357 2.28 11.10 19.09
CA ILE A 357 3.39 11.75 18.40
C ILE A 357 3.15 13.28 18.39
N PRO A 358 4.03 14.09 19.02
CA PRO A 358 3.96 15.55 18.93
C PRO A 358 4.13 16.02 17.48
N ASP A 359 3.48 17.13 17.11
CA ASP A 359 3.51 17.68 15.75
C ASP A 359 4.94 17.91 15.24
N ALA A 360 5.85 18.41 16.11
CA ALA A 360 7.27 18.62 15.78
C ALA A 360 8.05 17.33 15.44
N MET A 361 7.51 16.15 15.80
CA MET A 361 8.15 14.84 15.56
C MET A 361 7.46 14.04 14.45
N ARG A 362 6.29 14.46 13.96
CA ARG A 362 5.50 13.69 12.96
C ARG A 362 6.29 13.39 11.69
N GLY A 363 6.93 14.37 11.10
CA GLY A 363 7.74 14.16 9.90
C GLY A 363 8.94 13.23 10.11
N ARG A 364 9.54 13.27 11.35
CA ARG A 364 10.68 12.39 11.69
C ARG A 364 10.27 10.95 11.90
N LEU A 365 9.08 10.71 12.44
CA LEU A 365 8.53 9.38 12.69
C LEU A 365 7.88 8.78 11.44
N ALA A 366 7.35 9.59 10.51
CA ALA A 366 6.85 9.14 9.23
C ALA A 366 7.90 8.33 8.42
N GLY A 367 9.19 8.70 8.51
CA GLY A 367 10.28 7.91 7.93
C GLY A 367 10.43 6.52 8.56
N ILE A 368 10.21 6.40 9.88
CA ILE A 368 10.25 5.11 10.58
C ILE A 368 9.04 4.25 10.21
N GLU A 369 7.88 4.86 10.11
CA GLU A 369 6.66 4.19 9.62
C GLU A 369 6.88 3.62 8.23
N MET A 370 7.45 4.41 7.32
CA MET A 370 7.74 3.96 5.97
C MET A 370 8.74 2.79 5.94
N ILE A 371 9.79 2.83 6.77
CA ILE A 371 10.71 1.70 6.92
C ILE A 371 9.97 0.46 7.41
N SER A 372 9.06 0.57 8.37
CA SER A 372 8.25 -0.56 8.88
C SER A 372 7.38 -1.16 7.77
N TYR A 373 6.64 -0.32 7.03
CA TYR A 373 5.75 -0.78 5.95
C TYR A 373 6.47 -1.38 4.75
N THR A 374 7.71 -1.01 4.49
CA THR A 374 8.46 -1.52 3.33
C THR A 374 9.39 -2.67 3.68
N SER A 375 10.13 -2.57 4.80
CA SER A 375 11.11 -3.58 5.16
C SER A 375 10.47 -4.86 5.72
N GLY A 376 9.39 -4.74 6.49
CA GLY A 376 8.66 -5.89 7.04
C GLY A 376 8.21 -6.86 5.94
N PRO A 377 7.37 -6.42 4.99
CA PRO A 377 6.92 -7.25 3.87
C PRO A 377 8.05 -7.77 2.97
N ALA A 378 9.05 -6.93 2.65
CA ALA A 378 10.16 -7.34 1.78
C ALA A 378 10.99 -8.45 2.41
N MET A 379 11.34 -8.32 3.69
CA MET A 379 12.07 -9.35 4.43
C MET A 379 11.20 -10.57 4.71
N GLY A 380 9.90 -10.39 4.94
CA GLY A 380 8.96 -11.49 5.12
C GLY A 380 8.79 -12.34 3.86
N ASN A 381 8.72 -11.72 2.69
CA ASN A 381 8.71 -12.44 1.42
C ASN A 381 9.99 -13.24 1.20
N LEU A 382 11.15 -12.69 1.59
CA LEU A 382 12.41 -13.43 1.54
C LEU A 382 12.40 -14.62 2.52
N GLU A 383 11.99 -14.40 3.78
CA GLU A 383 11.85 -15.45 4.79
C GLU A 383 10.93 -16.57 4.29
N ALA A 384 9.73 -16.21 3.81
CA ALA A 384 8.78 -17.17 3.26
C ALA A 384 9.35 -17.94 2.07
N GLY A 385 10.10 -17.28 1.18
CA GLY A 385 10.79 -17.90 0.06
C GLY A 385 11.88 -18.90 0.52
N ILE A 386 12.68 -18.54 1.52
CA ILE A 386 13.71 -19.42 2.09
C ILE A 386 13.06 -20.65 2.72
N VAL A 387 12.12 -20.46 3.64
CA VAL A 387 11.46 -21.58 4.33
C VAL A 387 10.67 -22.43 3.34
N GLY A 388 10.01 -21.79 2.37
CA GLY A 388 9.26 -22.47 1.30
C GLY A 388 10.15 -23.35 0.44
N SER A 389 11.39 -22.92 0.14
CA SER A 389 12.34 -23.70 -0.63
C SER A 389 12.97 -24.88 0.17
N LEU A 390 13.13 -24.73 1.48
CA LEU A 390 13.77 -25.74 2.35
C LEU A 390 12.76 -26.76 2.90
N ALA A 391 11.59 -26.30 3.34
CA ALA A 391 10.61 -27.13 4.04
C ALA A 391 9.27 -27.28 3.31
N GLY A 392 9.12 -26.61 2.16
CA GLY A 392 7.91 -26.61 1.35
C GLY A 392 6.93 -25.50 1.73
N VAL A 393 6.06 -25.18 0.77
CA VAL A 393 5.11 -24.04 0.83
C VAL A 393 4.22 -24.09 2.08
N ARG A 394 3.59 -25.24 2.34
CA ARG A 394 2.69 -25.39 3.50
C ARG A 394 3.43 -25.15 4.83
N ALA A 395 4.64 -25.70 4.98
CA ALA A 395 5.43 -25.51 6.18
C ALA A 395 5.79 -24.04 6.38
N SER A 396 6.19 -23.33 5.33
CA SER A 396 6.50 -21.90 5.36
C SER A 396 5.29 -21.07 5.81
N VAL A 397 4.15 -21.24 5.15
CA VAL A 397 2.93 -20.48 5.47
C VAL A 397 2.46 -20.75 6.90
N VAL A 398 2.42 -22.02 7.32
CA VAL A 398 1.93 -22.38 8.65
C VAL A 398 2.89 -21.94 9.75
N SER A 399 4.20 -22.18 9.58
CA SER A 399 5.20 -21.74 10.58
C SER A 399 5.25 -20.23 10.70
N GLY A 400 5.18 -19.51 9.57
CA GLY A 400 5.13 -18.05 9.55
C GLY A 400 3.93 -17.52 10.30
N GLY A 401 2.73 -18.06 10.05
CA GLY A 401 1.52 -17.67 10.77
C GLY A 401 1.58 -17.98 12.28
N ILE A 402 2.13 -19.13 12.67
CA ILE A 402 2.35 -19.47 14.08
C ILE A 402 3.34 -18.52 14.73
N LEU A 403 4.49 -18.24 14.08
CA LEU A 403 5.50 -17.31 14.59
C LEU A 403 4.96 -15.89 14.72
N CYS A 404 4.10 -15.46 13.79
CA CYS A 404 3.38 -14.19 13.90
C CYS A 404 2.53 -14.13 15.20
N VAL A 405 1.73 -15.17 15.47
CA VAL A 405 0.89 -15.23 16.69
C VAL A 405 1.74 -15.28 17.95
N VAL A 406 2.73 -16.18 18.00
CA VAL A 406 3.62 -16.34 19.15
C VAL A 406 4.43 -15.05 19.39
N GLY A 407 5.02 -14.48 18.35
CA GLY A 407 5.77 -13.23 18.45
C GLY A 407 4.89 -12.07 18.94
N THR A 408 3.65 -11.96 18.45
CA THR A 408 2.69 -10.96 18.95
C THR A 408 2.37 -11.17 20.44
N ALA A 409 2.17 -12.41 20.89
CA ALA A 409 1.93 -12.72 22.30
C ALA A 409 3.15 -12.38 23.17
N VAL A 410 4.35 -12.75 22.73
CA VAL A 410 5.62 -12.44 23.42
C VAL A 410 5.84 -10.92 23.50
N LEU A 411 5.68 -10.20 22.40
CA LEU A 411 5.82 -8.73 22.37
C LEU A 411 4.79 -8.04 23.28
N SER A 412 3.55 -8.54 23.31
CA SER A 412 2.50 -8.03 24.19
C SER A 412 2.82 -8.26 25.69
N ALA A 413 3.49 -9.36 26.02
CA ALA A 413 3.93 -9.64 27.37
C ALA A 413 5.15 -8.82 27.78
N LEU A 414 6.12 -8.63 26.86
CA LEU A 414 7.35 -7.86 27.11
C LEU A 414 7.12 -6.34 27.14
N LEU A 415 6.08 -5.86 26.44
CA LEU A 415 5.75 -4.43 26.32
C LEU A 415 4.34 -4.15 26.89
N PRO A 416 4.16 -4.28 28.22
CA PRO A 416 2.85 -4.11 28.85
C PRO A 416 2.29 -2.69 28.70
N GLN A 417 3.11 -1.69 28.38
CA GLN A 417 2.68 -0.33 28.09
C GLN A 417 1.81 -0.27 26.82
N LEU A 418 2.17 -1.02 25.75
CA LEU A 418 1.31 -1.16 24.58
C LEU A 418 -0.01 -1.83 24.99
N TRP A 419 0.03 -2.96 25.68
CA TRP A 419 -1.18 -3.70 26.08
C TRP A 419 -2.16 -2.88 26.92
N LYS A 420 -1.61 -2.00 27.79
CA LYS A 420 -2.38 -1.12 28.68
C LYS A 420 -2.79 0.20 28.02
N TYR A 421 -2.32 0.49 26.81
CA TYR A 421 -2.59 1.75 26.14
C TYR A 421 -4.09 1.95 25.91
N ARG A 422 -4.60 3.10 26.37
CA ARG A 422 -5.97 3.55 26.18
C ARG A 422 -5.96 4.87 25.42
N ALA A 423 -6.79 4.96 24.38
CA ALA A 423 -7.02 6.22 23.71
C ALA A 423 -7.61 7.27 24.67
N ALA A 424 -7.22 8.50 24.50
CA ALA A 424 -7.89 9.63 25.14
C ALA A 424 -9.36 9.68 24.69
N PRO A 425 -10.29 10.14 25.57
CA PRO A 425 -11.72 10.25 25.23
C PRO A 425 -11.97 11.25 24.10
#